data_90e38885fca2a899272c39db22130008
#
_entry.id   90e38885fca2a899272c39db22130008
#
_cell.length_a   1.000
_cell.length_b   1.000
_cell.length_c   1.000
_cell.angle_alpha   90.00
_cell.angle_beta   90.00
_cell.angle_gamma   90.00
#
_symmetry.space_group_name_H-M   'P 1'
#
loop_
_entity.id
_entity.type
_entity.pdbx_description
1 polymer ?
#
loop_
_entity_poly.entity_id
_entity_poly.type
_entity_poly.pdbx_seq_one_letter_code
_entity_poly.pdbx_strand_id
1 'polypeptide(L)' 'MAAKNEAMLSEVLDCILTPEERDSVELRCLIIKALLEGSKPQRQIADELKVSIATITRGSNQLKRISSDLRQFLMNIE' A
#
# COMPACT_ATOMS: atom_id res chain seq x y z
N MET A 1 -21.67 2.69 -4.88
CA MET A 1 -20.79 2.39 -6.05
C MET A 1 -19.39 2.00 -5.60
N ALA A 2 -18.73 2.87 -4.87
CA ALA A 2 -17.37 2.58 -4.42
C ALA A 2 -17.29 1.32 -3.57
N ALA A 3 -18.20 1.16 -2.63
CA ALA A 3 -18.20 -0.02 -1.75
C ALA A 3 -18.40 -1.31 -2.54
N LYS A 4 -19.23 -1.27 -3.56
CA LYS A 4 -19.48 -2.44 -4.42
C LYS A 4 -18.24 -2.80 -5.21
N ASN A 5 -17.53 -1.77 -5.74
CA ASN A 5 -16.31 -2.01 -6.49
C ASN A 5 -15.20 -2.54 -5.59
N GLU A 6 -15.13 -2.07 -4.36
CA GLU A 6 -14.15 -2.55 -3.39
C GLU A 6 -14.40 -4.01 -3.02
N ALA A 7 -15.67 -4.37 -2.81
CA ALA A 7 -16.03 -5.74 -2.50
C ALA A 7 -15.67 -6.68 -3.64
N MET A 8 -15.98 -6.26 -4.87
CA MET A 8 -15.67 -7.07 -6.05
C MET A 8 -14.16 -7.24 -6.21
N LEU A 9 -13.40 -6.17 -6.03
CA LEU A 9 -11.95 -6.24 -6.11
C LEU A 9 -11.39 -7.20 -5.06
N SER A 10 -11.91 -7.14 -3.85
CA SER A 10 -11.47 -8.04 -2.78
C SER A 10 -11.73 -9.50 -3.16
N GLU A 11 -12.88 -9.80 -3.74
CA GLU A 11 -13.19 -11.16 -4.18
C GLU A 11 -12.26 -11.62 -5.29
N VAL A 12 -11.93 -10.75 -6.23
CA VAL A 12 -10.99 -11.06 -7.29
C VAL A 12 -9.61 -11.40 -6.71
N LEU A 13 -9.14 -10.60 -5.78
CA LEU A 13 -7.86 -10.83 -5.14
C LEU A 13 -7.85 -12.13 -4.36
N ASP A 14 -8.93 -12.44 -3.65
CA ASP A 14 -9.06 -13.72 -2.94
C ASP A 14 -9.00 -14.91 -3.90
N CYS A 15 -9.51 -14.73 -5.08
CA CYS A 15 -9.55 -15.80 -6.08
C CYS A 15 -8.18 -16.10 -6.67
N ILE A 16 -7.38 -15.05 -6.92
CA ILE A 16 -6.14 -15.20 -7.69
C ILE A 16 -4.87 -15.21 -6.83
N LEU A 17 -4.95 -14.78 -5.57
CA LEU A 17 -3.78 -14.71 -4.70
C LEU A 17 -3.80 -15.81 -3.65
N THR A 18 -2.62 -16.34 -3.32
CA THR A 18 -2.49 -17.21 -2.16
C THR A 18 -2.60 -16.36 -0.90
N PRO A 19 -2.86 -16.99 0.28
CA PRO A 19 -2.88 -16.24 1.53
C PRO A 19 -1.59 -15.45 1.79
N GLU A 20 -0.42 -16.02 1.47
CA GLU A 20 0.85 -15.34 1.65
C GLU A 20 0.97 -14.15 0.74
N GLU A 21 0.53 -14.27 -0.51
CA GLU A 21 0.55 -13.16 -1.45
C GLU A 21 -0.39 -12.05 -1.00
N ARG A 22 -1.56 -12.43 -0.49
CA ARG A 22 -2.51 -11.47 0.01
C ARG A 22 -1.95 -10.68 1.18
N ASP A 23 -1.29 -11.36 2.11
CA ASP A 23 -0.64 -10.70 3.24
C ASP A 23 0.42 -9.71 2.76
N SER A 24 1.17 -10.08 1.73
CA SER A 24 2.18 -9.21 1.14
C SER A 24 1.55 -7.96 0.53
N VAL A 25 0.41 -8.11 -0.15
CA VAL A 25 -0.30 -6.98 -0.74
C VAL A 25 -0.80 -6.05 0.36
N GLU A 26 -1.38 -6.61 1.42
CA GLU A 26 -1.86 -5.80 2.55
C GLU A 26 -0.73 -5.01 3.19
N LEU A 27 0.41 -5.65 3.41
CA LEU A 27 1.58 -4.98 3.98
C LEU A 27 2.06 -3.84 3.08
N ARG A 28 2.11 -4.08 1.79
CA ARG A 28 2.52 -3.05 0.83
C ARG A 28 1.54 -1.88 0.83
N CYS A 29 0.25 -2.15 0.97
CA CYS A 29 -0.74 -1.08 1.07
C CYS A 29 -0.51 -0.23 2.31
N LEU A 30 -0.18 -0.85 3.45
CA LEU A 30 0.11 -0.12 4.68
C LEU A 30 1.35 0.75 4.52
N ILE A 31 2.38 0.24 3.85
CA ILE A 31 3.60 0.99 3.59
C ILE A 31 3.31 2.22 2.73
N ILE A 32 2.57 2.02 1.65
CA ILE A 32 2.23 3.12 0.73
C ILE A 32 1.41 4.17 1.46
N LYS A 33 0.44 3.75 2.25
CA LYS A 33 -0.39 4.67 3.00
C LYS A 33 0.45 5.51 3.98
N ALA A 34 1.34 4.86 4.70
CA ALA A 34 2.20 5.55 5.67
C ALA A 34 3.12 6.56 4.97
N LEU A 35 3.66 6.19 3.82
CA LEU A 35 4.52 7.08 3.04
C LEU A 35 3.77 8.28 2.50
N LEU A 36 2.53 8.07 2.05
CA LEU A 36 1.70 9.16 1.54
C LEU A 36 1.31 10.14 2.62
N GLU A 37 1.08 9.66 3.84
CA GLU A 37 0.78 10.54 4.97
C GLU A 37 1.95 11.46 5.29
N GLY A 38 3.18 10.97 5.12
CA GLY A 38 4.37 11.78 5.29
C GLY A 38 4.65 12.25 6.70
N SER A 39 3.97 11.70 7.69
CA SER A 39 4.12 12.14 9.08
C SER A 39 5.24 11.42 9.83
N LYS A 40 5.80 10.36 9.25
CA LYS A 40 6.81 9.54 9.90
C LYS A 40 8.00 9.32 8.99
N PRO A 41 9.22 9.29 9.56
CA PRO A 41 10.39 8.93 8.77
C PRO A 41 10.34 7.45 8.37
N GLN A 42 11.05 7.10 7.30
CA GLN A 42 11.05 5.74 6.79
C GLN A 42 11.49 4.72 7.82
N ARG A 43 12.48 5.08 8.65
CA ARG A 43 12.97 4.20 9.70
C ARG A 43 11.86 3.84 10.68
N GLN A 44 11.04 4.80 11.05
CA GLN A 44 9.94 4.56 11.98
C GLN A 44 8.88 3.67 11.36
N ILE A 45 8.57 3.88 10.08
CA ILE A 45 7.61 3.03 9.39
C ILE A 45 8.13 1.59 9.35
N ALA A 46 9.41 1.41 9.03
CA ALA A 46 10.01 0.08 8.98
C ALA A 46 9.90 -0.61 10.34
N ASP A 47 10.17 0.12 11.40
CA ASP A 47 10.09 -0.39 12.77
C ASP A 47 8.67 -0.81 13.13
N GLU A 48 7.70 0.04 12.85
CA GLU A 48 6.30 -0.21 13.20
C GLU A 48 5.71 -1.39 12.44
N LEU A 49 6.07 -1.51 11.18
CA LEU A 49 5.56 -2.58 10.33
C LEU A 49 6.44 -3.82 10.36
N LYS A 50 7.57 -3.77 11.07
CA LYS A 50 8.50 -4.91 11.23
C LYS A 50 9.03 -5.39 9.89
N VAL A 51 9.42 -4.47 9.05
CA VAL A 51 10.03 -4.74 7.74
C VAL A 51 11.37 -4.04 7.66
N SER A 52 12.17 -4.41 6.66
CA SER A 52 13.47 -3.77 6.47
C SER A 52 13.28 -2.37 5.88
N ILE A 53 14.26 -1.50 6.12
CA ILE A 53 14.27 -0.17 5.52
C ILE A 53 14.29 -0.27 4.00
N ALA A 54 14.97 -1.28 3.45
CA ALA A 54 15.01 -1.49 2.01
C ALA A 54 13.60 -1.66 1.44
N THR A 55 12.73 -2.36 2.16
CA THR A 55 11.34 -2.55 1.73
C THR A 55 10.60 -1.20 1.66
N ILE A 56 10.80 -0.34 2.67
CA ILE A 56 10.19 0.99 2.69
C ILE A 56 10.75 1.84 1.56
N THR A 57 12.06 1.78 1.33
CA THR A 57 12.70 2.56 0.27
C THR A 57 12.16 2.16 -1.10
N ARG A 58 11.92 0.87 -1.33
CA ARG A 58 11.31 0.41 -2.58
C ARG A 58 9.92 1.02 -2.77
N GLY A 59 9.12 1.06 -1.71
CA GLY A 59 7.80 1.69 -1.76
C GLY A 59 7.91 3.17 -2.08
N SER A 60 8.84 3.86 -1.44
CA SER A 60 9.08 5.27 -1.69
C SER A 60 9.48 5.54 -3.14
N ASN A 61 10.38 4.71 -3.68
CA ASN A 61 10.81 4.85 -5.07
C ASN A 61 9.67 4.59 -6.04
N GLN A 62 8.81 3.63 -5.71
CA GLN A 62 7.65 3.33 -6.53
C GLN A 62 6.70 4.52 -6.59
N LEU A 63 6.49 5.19 -5.45
CA LEU A 63 5.63 6.37 -5.38
C LEU A 63 6.14 7.52 -6.22
N LYS A 64 7.44 7.61 -6.44
CA LYS A 64 8.03 8.67 -7.29
C LYS A 64 7.69 8.48 -8.75
N ARG A 65 7.27 7.28 -9.14
CA ARG A 65 6.99 6.94 -10.55
C ARG A 65 5.52 7.06 -10.91
N ILE A 66 4.64 7.16 -9.93
CA ILE A 66 3.21 7.19 -10.21
C ILE A 66 2.79 8.61 -10.62
N SER A 67 1.69 8.69 -11.36
CA SER A 67 1.13 9.96 -11.76
C SER A 67 0.55 10.71 -10.56
N SER A 68 0.38 12.02 -10.71
CA SER A 68 -0.27 12.79 -9.66
C SER A 68 -1.72 12.38 -9.48
N ASP A 69 -2.37 11.95 -10.56
CA ASP A 69 -3.75 11.46 -10.47
C ASP A 69 -3.85 10.20 -9.61
N LEU A 70 -2.92 9.26 -9.81
CA LEU A 70 -2.92 8.03 -9.01
C LEU A 70 -2.59 8.33 -7.56
N ARG A 71 -1.62 9.23 -7.32
CA ARG A 71 -1.28 9.63 -5.96
C ARG A 71 -2.49 10.23 -5.25
N GLN A 72 -3.23 11.10 -5.93
CA GLN A 72 -4.42 11.71 -5.39
C GLN A 72 -5.46 10.66 -5.04
N PHE A 73 -5.67 9.71 -5.95
CA PHE A 73 -6.60 8.62 -5.74
C PHE A 73 -6.24 7.80 -4.50
N LEU A 74 -4.96 7.45 -4.37
CA LEU A 74 -4.49 6.66 -3.23
C LEU A 74 -4.63 7.40 -1.91
N MET A 75 -4.43 8.70 -1.91
CA MET A 75 -4.58 9.52 -0.71
C MET A 75 -6.02 9.59 -0.24
N ASN A 76 -6.98 9.41 -1.13
CA ASN A 76 -8.40 9.49 -0.81
C ASN A 76 -9.04 8.14 -0.50
N ILE A 77 -8.28 7.07 -0.59
CA ILE A 77 -8.77 5.74 -0.22
C ILE A 77 -8.73 5.59 1.30
N GLU A 78 -9.79 5.07 1.84
CA GLU A 78 -9.90 4.79 3.27
C GLU A 78 -9.91 3.30 3.55
#